data_88e8fcedc21e7999a16c32fe6fecfa6f
#
_entry.id   88e8fcedc21e7999a16c32fe6fecfa6f
#
_cell.length_a   1.000
_cell.length_b   1.000
_cell.length_c   1.000
_cell.angle_alpha   90.00
_cell.angle_beta   90.00
_cell.angle_gamma   90.00
#
_symmetry.space_group_name_H-M   'P 1'
#
loop_
_entity.id
_entity.type
_entity.pdbx_description
1 polymer ?
#
loop_
_entity_poly.entity_id
_entity_poly.type
_entity_poly.pdbx_seq_one_letter_code
_entity_poly.pdbx_strand_id
1 'polypeptide(L)'
;MVESLLYGSGTAKEWKETEIIPHMPLRTRRWNDPEEPGDGHRLLICRYRPRGLPKGKETWDEWRKELGPSPELLAAFYGKRGATPLSWPEYRKRYLAEMRERGPAIDELARRVASGEVITLLCSSACTDPEHCHRTLLKGLIEARMPAGKRSSTDSGGRRHRGSGALP
;
A
#
# COMPACT_ATOMS: atom_id res chain seq x y z
N MET A 1 3.71 36.62 -63.98
CA MET A 1 2.58 36.33 -63.10
C MET A 1 2.73 34.91 -62.57
N VAL A 2 3.21 34.79 -61.39
CA VAL A 2 3.41 33.51 -60.71
C VAL A 2 2.80 33.66 -59.29
N GLU A 3 1.64 33.06 -59.11
CA GLU A 3 0.99 33.01 -57.79
C GLU A 3 1.71 31.99 -56.89
N SER A 4 2.25 32.51 -55.80
CA SER A 4 2.77 31.70 -54.69
C SER A 4 1.62 31.13 -53.88
N LEU A 5 1.44 29.84 -53.91
CA LEU A 5 0.58 29.12 -53.04
C LEU A 5 1.26 28.97 -51.65
N LEU A 6 0.74 29.68 -50.69
CA LEU A 6 1.14 29.57 -49.30
C LEU A 6 0.69 28.24 -48.71
N TYR A 7 1.63 27.38 -48.42
CA TYR A 7 1.40 26.13 -47.70
C TYR A 7 1.23 26.45 -46.22
N GLY A 8 0.02 26.32 -45.74
CA GLY A 8 -0.29 26.54 -44.34
C GLY A 8 0.42 25.54 -43.45
N SER A 9 1.27 26.07 -42.60
CA SER A 9 1.92 25.32 -41.51
C SER A 9 0.86 24.90 -40.47
N GLY A 10 0.38 23.67 -40.61
CA GLY A 10 -0.42 23.03 -39.58
C GLY A 10 0.44 22.82 -38.34
N THR A 11 0.10 23.53 -37.28
CA THR A 11 0.69 23.32 -35.96
C THR A 11 0.42 21.89 -35.53
N ALA A 12 1.47 21.10 -35.44
CA ALA A 12 1.44 19.78 -34.82
C ALA A 12 0.93 19.97 -33.36
N LYS A 13 -0.25 19.45 -33.14
CA LYS A 13 -0.85 19.39 -31.80
C LYS A 13 0.05 18.48 -30.98
N GLU A 14 0.86 19.09 -30.14
CA GLU A 14 1.73 18.39 -29.19
C GLU A 14 0.83 17.60 -28.25
N TRP A 15 0.71 16.30 -28.51
CA TRP A 15 0.10 15.37 -27.59
C TRP A 15 1.02 15.28 -26.40
N LYS A 16 0.70 16.02 -25.33
CA LYS A 16 1.31 15.77 -24.04
C LYS A 16 0.97 14.33 -23.71
N GLU A 17 1.96 13.47 -23.83
CA GLU A 17 1.95 12.15 -23.26
C GLU A 17 1.68 12.34 -21.76
N THR A 18 0.41 12.15 -21.41
CA THR A 18 0.05 12.06 -20.00
C THR A 18 0.71 10.78 -19.54
N GLU A 19 1.83 10.90 -18.84
CA GLU A 19 2.46 9.77 -18.16
C GLU A 19 1.35 9.01 -17.46
N ILE A 20 1.03 7.83 -17.97
CA ILE A 20 0.17 6.88 -17.28
C ILE A 20 1.00 6.37 -16.12
N ILE A 21 1.03 7.14 -15.04
CA ILE A 21 1.55 6.65 -13.76
C ILE A 21 0.67 5.43 -13.45
N PRO A 22 1.24 4.22 -13.35
CA PRO A 22 0.45 3.05 -13.03
C PRO A 22 -0.32 3.38 -11.75
N HIS A 23 -1.64 3.49 -11.89
CA HIS A 23 -2.52 3.86 -10.82
C HIS A 23 -2.50 2.73 -9.79
N MET A 24 -1.64 2.86 -8.79
CA MET A 24 -1.64 1.94 -7.66
C MET A 24 -2.74 2.39 -6.69
N PRO A 25 -3.89 1.73 -6.71
CA PRO A 25 -5.04 2.17 -5.93
C PRO A 25 -4.85 1.94 -4.42
N LEU A 26 -3.81 1.17 -4.03
CA LEU A 26 -3.48 0.91 -2.64
C LEU A 26 -2.02 1.29 -2.36
N ARG A 27 -1.83 2.33 -1.53
CA ARG A 27 -0.54 2.92 -1.18
C ARG A 27 -0.25 2.73 0.30
N THR A 28 1.01 2.94 0.69
CA THR A 28 1.44 2.93 2.10
C THR A 28 2.35 4.11 2.40
N ARG A 29 2.14 4.78 3.54
CA ARG A 29 2.95 5.90 4.02
C ARG A 29 3.05 5.91 5.55
N ARG A 30 3.83 6.83 6.11
CA ARG A 30 3.72 7.18 7.53
C ARG A 30 2.67 8.29 7.67
N TRP A 31 2.04 8.38 8.82
CA TRP A 31 1.01 9.40 9.04
C TRP A 31 1.56 10.84 8.95
N ASN A 32 2.86 11.03 9.22
CA ASN A 32 3.54 12.33 9.19
C ASN A 32 4.25 12.63 7.85
N ASP A 33 4.16 11.75 6.88
CA ASP A 33 4.60 12.06 5.53
C ASP A 33 3.65 13.09 4.91
N PRO A 34 4.17 14.06 4.11
CA PRO A 34 3.33 15.04 3.45
C PRO A 34 2.23 14.37 2.63
N GLU A 35 1.05 14.99 2.63
CA GLU A 35 -0.03 14.57 1.75
C GLU A 35 0.34 14.86 0.29
N GLU A 36 0.08 13.90 -0.58
CA GLU A 36 0.33 14.03 -2.01
C GLU A 36 -0.97 13.96 -2.81
N PRO A 37 -1.04 14.71 -3.92
CA PRO A 37 -2.12 14.54 -4.88
C PRO A 37 -2.22 13.07 -5.30
N GLY A 38 -3.40 12.46 -5.15
CA GLY A 38 -3.63 11.06 -5.47
C GLY A 38 -3.39 10.09 -4.31
N ASP A 39 -3.19 10.55 -3.08
CA ASP A 39 -3.22 9.68 -1.89
C ASP A 39 -4.62 9.06 -1.67
N GLY A 40 -5.67 9.75 -2.16
CA GLY A 40 -7.05 9.31 -1.99
C GLY A 40 -7.46 9.27 -0.52
N HIS A 41 -8.21 8.24 -0.11
CA HIS A 41 -8.63 8.07 1.27
C HIS A 41 -7.45 7.64 2.16
N ARG A 42 -7.09 8.48 3.12
CA ARG A 42 -5.97 8.26 4.03
C ARG A 42 -6.44 7.53 5.29
N LEU A 43 -6.04 6.26 5.42
CA LEU A 43 -6.50 5.35 6.46
C LEU A 43 -5.41 5.07 7.50
N LEU A 44 -5.56 5.59 8.72
CA LEU A 44 -4.63 5.29 9.81
C LEU A 44 -4.88 3.89 10.36
N ILE A 45 -3.85 3.04 10.32
CA ILE A 45 -3.91 1.64 10.79
C ILE A 45 -3.00 1.38 12.00
N CYS A 46 -2.65 2.42 12.75
CA CYS A 46 -1.91 2.27 14.00
C CYS A 46 -2.84 1.82 15.14
N ARG A 47 -2.33 1.01 16.06
CA ARG A 47 -3.07 0.64 17.28
C ARG A 47 -3.41 1.86 18.13
N TYR A 48 -2.49 2.81 18.22
CA TYR A 48 -2.65 4.02 19.01
C TYR A 48 -2.56 5.26 18.12
N ARG A 49 -3.39 6.24 18.43
CA ARG A 49 -3.31 7.57 17.82
C ARG A 49 -1.98 8.23 18.18
N PRO A 50 -1.35 8.98 17.28
CA PRO A 50 -0.16 9.77 17.57
C PRO A 50 -0.37 10.69 18.78
N ARG A 51 0.56 10.64 19.73
CA ARG A 51 0.47 11.45 20.95
C ARG A 51 0.78 12.91 20.63
N GLY A 52 0.08 13.82 21.34
CA GLY A 52 0.33 15.26 21.23
C GLY A 52 -0.17 15.90 19.93
N LEU A 53 -0.80 15.15 19.04
CA LEU A 53 -1.37 15.71 17.81
C LEU A 53 -2.79 16.23 18.07
N PRO A 54 -3.05 17.55 17.92
CA PRO A 54 -4.41 18.10 17.98
C PRO A 54 -5.32 17.47 16.90
N LYS A 55 -6.59 17.27 17.21
CA LYS A 55 -7.56 16.65 16.28
C LYS A 55 -7.63 17.38 14.93
N GLY A 56 -7.55 18.71 14.92
CA GLY A 56 -7.57 19.50 13.67
C GLY A 56 -6.27 19.44 12.85
N LYS A 57 -5.24 18.71 13.31
CA LYS A 57 -3.99 18.47 12.57
C LYS A 57 -3.81 17.01 12.17
N GLU A 58 -4.86 16.22 12.26
CA GLU A 58 -4.85 14.85 11.76
C GLU A 58 -4.70 14.84 10.25
N THR A 59 -3.86 13.94 9.74
CA THR A 59 -3.55 13.79 8.31
C THR A 59 -4.23 12.58 7.69
N TRP A 60 -5.22 12.04 8.37
CA TRP A 60 -6.00 10.88 7.94
C TRP A 60 -7.50 11.18 7.98
N ASP A 61 -8.23 10.51 7.10
CA ASP A 61 -9.70 10.62 7.00
C ASP A 61 -10.40 9.65 7.96
N GLU A 62 -9.79 8.48 8.17
CA GLU A 62 -10.35 7.39 8.99
C GLU A 62 -9.25 6.73 9.83
N TRP A 63 -9.60 6.30 11.04
CA TRP A 63 -8.73 5.51 11.90
C TRP A 63 -9.33 4.14 12.21
N ARG A 64 -8.67 3.08 11.73
CA ARG A 64 -9.05 1.67 11.95
C ARG A 64 -8.02 0.97 12.81
N LYS A 65 -8.10 1.22 14.11
CA LYS A 65 -7.18 0.66 15.12
C LYS A 65 -7.17 -0.88 15.16
N GLU A 66 -8.27 -1.52 14.76
CA GLU A 66 -8.41 -2.98 14.70
C GLU A 66 -7.53 -3.63 13.62
N LEU A 67 -7.07 -2.85 12.64
CA LEU A 67 -6.13 -3.30 11.61
C LEU A 67 -4.66 -3.10 12.02
N GLY A 68 -4.42 -2.44 13.15
CA GLY A 68 -3.12 -2.40 13.79
C GLY A 68 -2.84 -3.66 14.61
N PRO A 69 -1.56 -3.90 14.99
CA PRO A 69 -1.22 -5.01 15.90
C PRO A 69 -1.94 -4.86 17.24
N SER A 70 -2.21 -5.98 17.92
CA SER A 70 -2.73 -5.93 19.29
C SER A 70 -1.78 -5.21 20.24
N PRO A 71 -2.25 -4.68 21.38
CA PRO A 71 -1.37 -4.09 22.39
C PRO A 71 -0.28 -5.06 22.86
N GLU A 72 -0.62 -6.34 22.99
CA GLU A 72 0.24 -7.42 23.42
C GLU A 72 1.35 -7.69 22.39
N LEU A 73 0.97 -7.80 21.11
CA LEU A 73 1.92 -8.00 20.01
C LEU A 73 2.87 -6.81 19.88
N LEU A 74 2.34 -5.58 20.00
CA LEU A 74 3.12 -4.37 19.91
C LEU A 74 4.11 -4.25 21.09
N ALA A 75 3.66 -4.61 22.31
CA ALA A 75 4.53 -4.63 23.50
C ALA A 75 5.63 -5.69 23.35
N ALA A 76 5.32 -6.87 22.84
CA ALA A 76 6.28 -7.93 22.59
C ALA A 76 7.30 -7.55 21.52
N PHE A 77 6.86 -6.89 20.45
CA PHE A 77 7.75 -6.44 19.37
C PHE A 77 8.80 -5.44 19.87
N TYR A 78 8.42 -4.53 20.76
CA TYR A 78 9.34 -3.55 21.33
C TYR A 78 10.07 -4.04 22.60
N GLY A 79 9.88 -5.28 23.00
CA GLY A 79 10.53 -5.82 24.20
C GLY A 79 10.14 -5.08 25.48
N LYS A 80 8.88 -4.61 25.59
CA LYS A 80 8.44 -3.90 26.79
C LYS A 80 8.39 -4.83 28.01
N ARG A 81 8.52 -4.27 29.20
CA ARG A 81 8.53 -4.98 30.49
C ARG A 81 9.69 -5.98 30.65
N GLY A 82 10.85 -5.68 30.04
CA GLY A 82 12.04 -6.52 30.16
C GLY A 82 12.06 -7.79 29.31
N ALA A 83 11.07 -7.97 28.44
CA ALA A 83 11.07 -9.07 27.49
C ALA A 83 12.05 -8.81 26.32
N THR A 84 12.63 -9.88 25.77
CA THR A 84 13.39 -9.78 24.53
C THR A 84 12.48 -9.36 23.38
N PRO A 85 12.85 -8.33 22.58
CA PRO A 85 12.07 -7.93 21.40
C PRO A 85 11.87 -9.10 20.44
N LEU A 86 10.68 -9.20 19.85
CA LEU A 86 10.40 -10.20 18.82
C LEU A 86 11.23 -9.94 17.57
N SER A 87 11.68 -11.02 16.94
CA SER A 87 12.22 -10.96 15.58
C SER A 87 11.11 -10.58 14.58
N TRP A 88 11.50 -9.99 13.45
CA TRP A 88 10.51 -9.65 12.41
C TRP A 88 9.72 -10.87 11.89
N PRO A 89 10.33 -12.04 11.61
CA PRO A 89 9.57 -13.21 11.19
C PRO A 89 8.49 -13.64 12.20
N GLU A 90 8.81 -13.59 13.49
CA GLU A 90 7.84 -13.94 14.54
C GLU A 90 6.73 -12.88 14.68
N TYR A 91 7.09 -11.60 14.62
CA TYR A 91 6.09 -10.52 14.58
C TYR A 91 5.15 -10.67 13.39
N ARG A 92 5.70 -10.88 12.19
CA ARG A 92 4.93 -11.10 10.97
C ARG A 92 3.94 -12.24 11.10
N LYS A 93 4.39 -13.39 11.61
CA LYS A 93 3.56 -14.58 11.84
C LYS A 93 2.38 -14.27 12.75
N ARG A 94 2.63 -13.60 13.88
CA ARG A 94 1.59 -13.24 14.87
C ARG A 94 0.63 -12.19 14.31
N TYR A 95 1.13 -11.15 13.66
CA TYR A 95 0.27 -10.15 13.03
C TYR A 95 -0.66 -10.76 11.98
N LEU A 96 -0.16 -11.62 11.11
CA LEU A 96 -0.98 -12.31 10.12
C LEU A 96 -2.03 -13.22 10.77
N ALA A 97 -1.74 -13.82 11.93
CA ALA A 97 -2.71 -14.60 12.69
C ALA A 97 -3.84 -13.70 13.25
N GLU A 98 -3.51 -12.54 13.82
CA GLU A 98 -4.51 -11.57 14.28
C GLU A 98 -5.41 -11.07 13.13
N MET A 99 -4.84 -10.85 11.95
CA MET A 99 -5.58 -10.36 10.78
C MET A 99 -6.55 -11.40 10.19
N ARG A 100 -6.41 -12.69 10.49
CA ARG A 100 -7.42 -13.71 10.11
C ARG A 100 -8.78 -13.40 10.73
N GLU A 101 -8.82 -12.91 11.95
CA GLU A 101 -10.05 -12.52 12.65
C GLU A 101 -10.64 -11.20 12.11
N ARG A 102 -9.87 -10.45 11.34
CA ARG A 102 -10.27 -9.18 10.71
C ARG A 102 -10.68 -9.35 9.25
N GLY A 103 -10.97 -10.58 8.82
CA GLY A 103 -11.38 -10.91 7.46
C GLY A 103 -12.40 -9.94 6.86
N PRO A 104 -13.58 -9.73 7.51
CA PRO A 104 -14.61 -8.83 6.99
C PRO A 104 -14.13 -7.39 6.72
N ALA A 105 -13.29 -6.83 7.61
CA ALA A 105 -12.75 -5.50 7.45
C ALA A 105 -11.74 -5.42 6.27
N ILE A 106 -10.94 -6.46 6.08
CA ILE A 106 -10.00 -6.54 4.97
C ILE A 106 -10.74 -6.75 3.64
N ASP A 107 -11.81 -7.56 3.64
CA ASP A 107 -12.65 -7.78 2.46
C ASP A 107 -13.40 -6.50 2.04
N GLU A 108 -13.82 -5.67 3.00
CA GLU A 108 -14.40 -4.36 2.73
C GLU A 108 -13.40 -3.46 2.01
N LEU A 109 -12.16 -3.34 2.54
CA LEU A 109 -11.12 -2.54 1.90
C LEU A 109 -10.75 -3.06 0.51
N ALA A 110 -10.67 -4.38 0.33
CA ALA A 110 -10.42 -4.99 -0.97
C ALA A 110 -11.51 -4.65 -2.01
N ARG A 111 -12.79 -4.61 -1.60
CA ARG A 111 -13.90 -4.19 -2.46
C ARG A 111 -13.82 -2.71 -2.81
N ARG A 112 -13.51 -1.83 -1.85
CA ARG A 112 -13.34 -0.39 -2.08
C ARG A 112 -12.25 -0.14 -3.11
N VAL A 113 -11.08 -0.74 -2.92
CA VAL A 113 -9.96 -0.65 -3.85
C VAL A 113 -10.33 -1.24 -5.23
N ALA A 114 -11.00 -2.39 -5.25
CA ALA A 114 -11.44 -3.02 -6.49
C ALA A 114 -12.49 -2.20 -7.26
N SER A 115 -13.28 -1.37 -6.58
CA SER A 115 -14.22 -0.42 -7.21
C SER A 115 -13.55 0.83 -7.77
N GLY A 116 -12.24 1.01 -7.55
CA GLY A 116 -11.46 2.15 -8.07
C GLY A 116 -11.12 3.21 -7.03
N GLU A 117 -11.49 3.00 -5.75
CA GLU A 117 -11.09 3.91 -4.68
C GLU A 117 -9.59 3.82 -4.42
N VAL A 118 -8.92 4.96 -4.34
CA VAL A 118 -7.52 5.03 -3.91
C VAL A 118 -7.48 5.11 -2.41
N ILE A 119 -6.73 4.19 -1.78
CA ILE A 119 -6.54 4.16 -0.33
C ILE A 119 -5.05 4.20 -0.01
N THR A 120 -4.67 5.07 0.93
CA THR A 120 -3.32 5.13 1.48
C THR A 120 -3.32 4.66 2.93
N LEU A 121 -2.70 3.52 3.19
CA LEU A 121 -2.54 2.97 4.54
C LEU A 121 -1.43 3.73 5.27
N LEU A 122 -1.77 4.35 6.40
CA LEU A 122 -0.85 5.15 7.19
C LEU A 122 -0.40 4.41 8.44
N CYS A 123 0.91 4.35 8.65
CA CYS A 123 1.51 3.78 9.83
C CYS A 123 2.22 4.85 10.69
N SER A 124 2.81 4.41 11.80
CA SER A 124 3.56 5.25 12.74
C SER A 124 4.72 5.98 12.06
N SER A 125 5.04 7.19 12.57
CA SER A 125 6.25 7.94 12.18
C SER A 125 7.55 7.17 12.44
N ALA A 126 7.54 6.23 13.40
CA ALA A 126 8.69 5.37 13.69
C ALA A 126 8.90 4.24 12.66
N CYS A 127 7.91 3.95 11.81
CA CYS A 127 8.00 2.90 10.79
C CYS A 127 8.73 3.42 9.54
N THR A 128 10.04 3.58 9.63
CA THR A 128 10.88 4.08 8.53
C THR A 128 11.18 3.03 7.47
N ASP A 129 11.16 1.74 7.85
CA ASP A 129 11.34 0.62 6.94
C ASP A 129 9.97 0.02 6.54
N PRO A 130 9.52 0.21 5.30
CA PRO A 130 8.24 -0.34 4.85
C PRO A 130 8.24 -1.87 4.76
N GLU A 131 9.39 -2.52 4.54
CA GLU A 131 9.49 -3.97 4.42
C GLU A 131 9.28 -4.66 5.78
N HIS A 132 9.68 -3.98 6.86
CA HIS A 132 9.46 -4.44 8.23
C HIS A 132 8.32 -3.70 8.93
N CYS A 133 7.20 -3.53 8.22
CA CYS A 133 6.04 -2.82 8.74
C CYS A 133 4.73 -3.55 8.45
N HIS A 134 3.81 -3.54 9.43
CA HIS A 134 2.48 -4.15 9.27
C HIS A 134 1.64 -3.50 8.16
N ARG A 135 1.89 -2.24 7.77
CA ARG A 135 1.20 -1.60 6.64
C ARG A 135 1.42 -2.35 5.33
N THR A 136 2.63 -2.86 5.10
CA THR A 136 2.96 -3.64 3.91
C THR A 136 2.36 -5.04 3.98
N LEU A 137 2.32 -5.65 5.16
CA LEU A 137 1.63 -6.92 5.36
C LEU A 137 0.13 -6.79 5.11
N LEU A 138 -0.50 -5.74 5.64
CA LEU A 138 -1.92 -5.47 5.43
C LEU A 138 -2.23 -5.17 3.96
N LYS A 139 -1.37 -4.39 3.29
CA LYS A 139 -1.48 -4.14 1.85
C LYS A 139 -1.54 -5.46 1.07
N GLY A 140 -0.61 -6.38 1.33
CA GLY A 140 -0.59 -7.70 0.69
C GLY A 140 -1.84 -8.53 0.97
N LEU A 141 -2.41 -8.45 2.18
CA LEU A 141 -3.66 -9.13 2.52
C LEU A 141 -4.87 -8.56 1.77
N ILE A 142 -4.94 -7.24 1.60
CA ILE A 142 -5.99 -6.58 0.83
C ILE A 142 -5.87 -6.95 -0.65
N GLU A 143 -4.67 -6.85 -1.23
CA GLU A 143 -4.40 -7.18 -2.62
C GLU A 143 -4.72 -8.64 -2.94
N ALA A 144 -4.41 -9.55 -2.04
CA ALA A 144 -4.72 -10.98 -2.19
C ALA A 144 -6.23 -11.28 -2.26
N ARG A 145 -7.07 -10.38 -1.71
CA ARG A 145 -8.54 -10.51 -1.74
C ARG A 145 -9.20 -9.78 -2.90
N MET A 146 -8.44 -8.98 -3.64
CA MET A 146 -8.96 -8.33 -4.84
C MET A 146 -9.18 -9.36 -5.97
N PRO A 147 -10.19 -9.18 -6.83
CA PRO A 147 -10.39 -10.02 -8.02
C PRO A 147 -9.14 -10.06 -8.90
N ALA A 148 -8.84 -11.23 -9.45
CA ALA A 148 -7.76 -11.40 -10.42
C ALA A 148 -7.97 -10.47 -11.64
N GLY A 149 -7.13 -9.58 -11.96
CA GLY A 149 -7.28 -8.56 -13.02
C GLY A 149 -7.29 -7.12 -12.50
N LYS A 150 -7.39 -6.93 -11.18
CA LYS A 150 -7.28 -5.62 -10.53
C LYS A 150 -6.15 -5.58 -9.49
N ARG A 151 -5.32 -6.61 -9.44
CA ARG A 151 -4.12 -6.65 -8.58
C ARG A 151 -3.01 -5.88 -9.25
N SER A 152 -2.28 -5.07 -8.49
CA SER A 152 -1.06 -4.45 -9.00
C SER A 152 -0.08 -5.57 -9.40
N SER A 153 0.40 -5.53 -10.63
CA SER A 153 1.39 -6.47 -11.15
C SER A 153 2.76 -6.15 -10.55
N THR A 154 2.97 -6.52 -9.29
CA THR A 154 4.31 -6.63 -8.72
C THR A 154 4.67 -8.11 -8.69
N ASP A 155 5.35 -8.48 -9.75
CA ASP A 155 6.37 -9.51 -9.87
C ASP A 155 6.10 -10.88 -9.26
N SER A 156 5.90 -11.83 -10.17
CA SER A 156 6.24 -13.23 -9.97
C SER A 156 7.20 -13.66 -11.07
N GLY A 157 8.41 -13.15 -11.03
CA GLY A 157 9.56 -13.67 -11.78
C GLY A 157 10.04 -15.02 -11.25
N GLY A 158 9.15 -15.99 -11.12
CA GLY A 158 9.48 -17.40 -10.85
C GLY A 158 9.85 -18.11 -12.13
N ARG A 159 11.11 -18.01 -12.53
CA ARG A 159 11.68 -18.76 -13.65
C ARG A 159 11.61 -20.26 -13.35
N ARG A 160 10.63 -20.97 -13.95
CA ARG A 160 10.59 -22.43 -13.95
C ARG A 160 11.66 -22.95 -14.92
N HIS A 161 12.77 -23.41 -14.38
CA HIS A 161 13.69 -24.29 -15.13
C HIS A 161 12.96 -25.62 -15.43
N ARG A 162 12.57 -25.84 -16.66
CA ARG A 162 12.28 -27.16 -17.17
C ARG A 162 13.61 -27.84 -17.46
N GLY A 163 14.03 -28.74 -16.59
CA GLY A 163 15.07 -29.67 -16.87
C GLY A 163 14.53 -30.73 -17.86
N SER A 164 15.02 -30.70 -19.08
CA SER A 164 14.84 -31.79 -20.05
C SER A 164 15.88 -32.86 -19.71
N GLY A 165 15.42 -33.95 -19.10
CA GLY A 165 16.21 -35.15 -18.95
C GLY A 165 15.93 -36.10 -20.12
N ALA A 166 16.86 -36.21 -21.04
CA ALA A 166 16.89 -37.31 -22.00
C ALA A 166 17.61 -38.47 -21.34
N LEU A 167 17.04 -39.65 -21.46
CA LEU A 167 17.66 -40.96 -21.20
C LEU A 167 18.19 -41.54 -22.50
N PRO A 168 19.27 -42.32 -22.44
CA PRO A 168 19.42 -43.50 -23.30
C PRO A 168 18.91 -44.76 -22.61
#